data_ece2d976c65048463ad0c5ed5b2e3dae
#
_entry.id   ece2d976c65048463ad0c5ed5b2e3dae
#
_cell.length_a   1.000
_cell.length_b   1.000
_cell.length_c   1.000
_cell.angle_alpha   90.00
_cell.angle_beta   90.00
_cell.angle_gamma   90.00
#
_symmetry.space_group_name_H-M   'P 1'
#
loop_
_entity.id
_entity.type
_entity.pdbx_description
1 polymer ?
#
loop_
_entity_poly.entity_id
_entity_poly.type
_entity_poly.pdbx_seq_one_letter_code
_entity_poly.pdbx_strand_id
1 'polypeptide(L)'
;MTKIAMTIPLVEMDGDEMTRVLWKMIKDELILPFVDLKTEYYDLGLEYRDQTRDQVTVDSANATKKYGVAVKCATITPNAARMTEYNLHEMWKSPNGTIRAILDGTVFRAPILVKGVEPLVKNWKKPITIARHAYGDVYKATEMKIPGPGKTELVYTNEAGEETRELIHNFTGAGIIQGQHNVVASIENFAHCCFRYALDTKQDLWFATKDTISKKYDHTFKDIFQEIYDRDYKEAFEKAGIEYFYTLIDDAVARVIRSEGGYIWACKNYDGDVMSDMVATAFGSLAMMTSVLVSPNGCYEYEAAHGTVQRHYYQYKEGKKTSTNPVATIFAWSGAFRKRGEMDGLEKLCDYADKLEQATIDTIESGIMTKDLSAITTLSNAQTVTSEEFLSAIRSRLEALLA
;
A
#
# COMPACT_ATOMS: atom_id res chain seq x y z
N MET A 1 -23.36 -1.91 -25.01
CA MET A 1 -21.92 -1.99 -25.31
C MET A 1 -21.44 -3.42 -25.25
N THR A 2 -20.53 -3.85 -26.12
CA THR A 2 -19.85 -5.14 -25.96
C THR A 2 -18.83 -5.01 -24.84
N LYS A 3 -18.84 -5.94 -23.89
CA LYS A 3 -17.89 -5.91 -22.77
C LYS A 3 -16.44 -6.05 -23.24
N ILE A 4 -15.55 -5.37 -22.55
CA ILE A 4 -14.10 -5.43 -22.80
C ILE A 4 -13.61 -6.80 -22.34
N ALA A 5 -12.98 -7.55 -23.24
CA ALA A 5 -12.50 -8.89 -22.95
C ALA A 5 -11.18 -8.87 -22.17
N MET A 6 -11.05 -9.79 -21.23
CA MET A 6 -9.78 -10.12 -20.58
C MET A 6 -9.30 -11.51 -21.03
N THR A 7 -7.98 -11.67 -21.17
CA THR A 7 -7.34 -12.93 -21.57
C THR A 7 -6.87 -13.74 -20.36
N ILE A 8 -6.11 -13.12 -19.49
CA ILE A 8 -5.56 -13.70 -18.27
C ILE A 8 -6.31 -13.16 -17.06
N PRO A 9 -6.66 -13.98 -16.05
CA PRO A 9 -7.38 -13.51 -14.90
C PRO A 9 -6.52 -12.58 -14.01
N LEU A 10 -7.19 -11.66 -13.31
CA LEU A 10 -6.63 -11.01 -12.12
C LEU A 10 -6.77 -11.95 -10.93
N VAL A 11 -5.84 -11.92 -10.01
CA VAL A 11 -6.04 -12.49 -8.67
C VAL A 11 -6.89 -11.50 -7.87
N GLU A 12 -8.10 -11.90 -7.55
CA GLU A 12 -9.03 -11.10 -6.75
C GLU A 12 -9.00 -11.58 -5.31
N MET A 13 -8.57 -10.72 -4.39
CA MET A 13 -8.52 -10.98 -2.96
C MET A 13 -9.59 -10.14 -2.27
N ASP A 14 -10.74 -10.77 -1.95
CA ASP A 14 -11.82 -10.11 -1.22
C ASP A 14 -11.44 -9.92 0.27
N GLY A 15 -12.15 -9.07 0.99
CA GLY A 15 -11.76 -8.69 2.34
C GLY A 15 -12.93 -8.65 3.34
N ASP A 16 -12.91 -7.64 4.21
CA ASP A 16 -13.77 -7.57 5.36
C ASP A 16 -14.62 -6.28 5.42
N GLU A 17 -15.67 -6.33 6.22
CA GLU A 17 -16.48 -5.22 6.71
C GLU A 17 -16.99 -4.26 5.62
N MET A 18 -16.92 -2.94 5.83
CA MET A 18 -17.47 -1.96 4.89
C MET A 18 -16.73 -1.96 3.55
N THR A 19 -15.44 -2.26 3.54
CA THR A 19 -14.68 -2.35 2.30
C THR A 19 -15.11 -3.52 1.43
N ARG A 20 -15.52 -4.66 1.99
CA ARG A 20 -16.14 -5.77 1.26
C ARG A 20 -17.50 -5.37 0.65
N VAL A 21 -18.29 -4.60 1.37
CA VAL A 21 -19.57 -4.06 0.85
C VAL A 21 -19.30 -3.15 -0.36
N LEU A 22 -18.37 -2.20 -0.22
CA LEU A 22 -17.96 -1.32 -1.32
C LEU A 22 -17.35 -2.08 -2.49
N TRP A 23 -16.54 -3.12 -2.21
CA TRP A 23 -15.95 -3.99 -3.23
C TRP A 23 -17.01 -4.58 -4.16
N LYS A 24 -18.05 -5.13 -3.55
CA LYS A 24 -19.20 -5.66 -4.31
C LYS A 24 -19.91 -4.56 -5.11
N MET A 25 -20.20 -3.41 -4.51
CA MET A 25 -20.86 -2.29 -5.20
C MET A 25 -20.03 -1.78 -6.39
N ILE A 26 -18.71 -1.63 -6.23
CA ILE A 26 -17.81 -1.22 -7.31
C ILE A 26 -17.83 -2.24 -8.45
N LYS A 27 -17.78 -3.52 -8.15
CA LYS A 27 -17.90 -4.57 -9.18
C LYS A 27 -19.20 -4.49 -9.92
N ASP A 28 -20.31 -4.41 -9.21
CA ASP A 28 -21.67 -4.43 -9.78
C ASP A 28 -21.95 -3.16 -10.64
N GLU A 29 -21.51 -1.99 -10.16
CA GLU A 29 -21.84 -0.72 -10.81
C GLU A 29 -20.79 -0.26 -11.85
N LEU A 30 -19.52 -0.47 -11.57
CA LEU A 30 -18.46 0.13 -12.37
C LEU A 30 -17.68 -0.89 -13.22
N ILE A 31 -17.67 -2.17 -12.89
CA ILE A 31 -16.79 -3.15 -13.57
C ILE A 31 -17.58 -4.11 -14.44
N LEU A 32 -18.48 -4.89 -13.84
CA LEU A 32 -19.21 -5.96 -14.53
C LEU A 32 -20.08 -5.48 -15.71
N PRO A 33 -20.63 -4.26 -15.74
CA PRO A 33 -21.33 -3.76 -16.92
C PRO A 33 -20.43 -3.57 -18.15
N PHE A 34 -19.14 -3.29 -17.95
CA PHE A 34 -18.22 -2.85 -19.00
C PHE A 34 -17.13 -3.88 -19.36
N VAL A 35 -16.70 -4.68 -18.38
CA VAL A 35 -15.61 -5.63 -18.51
C VAL A 35 -16.13 -7.06 -18.38
N ASP A 36 -15.71 -7.96 -19.27
CA ASP A 36 -15.84 -9.42 -19.13
C ASP A 36 -14.80 -9.90 -18.13
N LEU A 37 -15.07 -9.61 -16.84
CA LEU A 37 -14.13 -9.79 -15.74
C LEU A 37 -13.79 -11.27 -15.54
N LYS A 38 -12.50 -11.57 -15.62
CA LYS A 38 -11.94 -12.87 -15.25
C LYS A 38 -11.10 -12.73 -14.00
N THR A 39 -11.42 -13.49 -12.96
CA THR A 39 -10.66 -13.51 -11.72
C THR A 39 -10.37 -14.91 -11.24
N GLU A 40 -9.22 -15.06 -10.60
CA GLU A 40 -8.91 -16.16 -9.68
C GLU A 40 -9.23 -15.61 -8.28
N TYR A 41 -10.39 -16.02 -7.74
CA TYR A 41 -10.97 -15.42 -6.55
C TYR A 41 -10.51 -16.10 -5.27
N TYR A 42 -10.10 -15.29 -4.29
CA TYR A 42 -9.73 -15.70 -2.93
C TYR A 42 -10.49 -14.86 -1.91
N ASP A 43 -11.25 -15.51 -1.02
CA ASP A 43 -11.89 -14.84 0.10
C ASP A 43 -10.89 -14.70 1.26
N LEU A 44 -10.36 -13.49 1.45
CA LEU A 44 -9.49 -13.16 2.59
C LEU A 44 -10.27 -12.57 3.78
N GLY A 45 -11.61 -12.71 3.78
CA GLY A 45 -12.42 -12.37 4.94
C GLY A 45 -12.01 -13.20 6.16
N LEU A 46 -12.05 -12.57 7.34
CA LEU A 46 -11.51 -13.14 8.58
C LEU A 46 -12.10 -14.52 8.92
N GLU A 47 -13.40 -14.71 8.69
CA GLU A 47 -14.09 -15.98 8.96
C GLU A 47 -13.55 -17.11 8.07
N TYR A 48 -13.36 -16.85 6.76
CA TYR A 48 -12.84 -17.87 5.84
C TYR A 48 -11.34 -18.12 6.04
N ARG A 49 -10.58 -17.10 6.39
CA ARG A 49 -9.19 -17.26 6.83
C ARG A 49 -9.07 -18.15 8.05
N ASP A 50 -9.95 -17.99 9.04
CA ASP A 50 -9.99 -18.85 10.22
C ASP A 50 -10.33 -20.30 9.86
N GLN A 51 -11.31 -20.53 8.99
CA GLN A 51 -11.67 -21.87 8.50
C GLN A 51 -10.52 -22.57 7.78
N THR A 52 -9.73 -21.83 7.00
CA THR A 52 -8.59 -22.36 6.23
C THR A 52 -7.27 -22.30 6.98
N ARG A 53 -7.29 -21.88 8.26
CA ARG A 53 -6.08 -21.64 9.06
C ARG A 53 -5.08 -20.73 8.34
N ASP A 54 -5.61 -19.67 7.76
CA ASP A 54 -4.90 -18.65 6.97
C ASP A 54 -4.20 -19.17 5.69
N GLN A 55 -4.45 -20.44 5.29
CA GLN A 55 -3.87 -20.99 4.07
C GLN A 55 -4.30 -20.23 2.83
N VAL A 56 -5.54 -19.73 2.79
CA VAL A 56 -6.06 -18.94 1.67
C VAL A 56 -5.22 -17.68 1.39
N THR A 57 -4.63 -17.07 2.41
CA THR A 57 -3.72 -15.93 2.25
C THR A 57 -2.44 -16.34 1.52
N VAL A 58 -1.87 -17.49 1.87
CA VAL A 58 -0.68 -18.06 1.21
C VAL A 58 -0.99 -18.42 -0.25
N ASP A 59 -2.15 -19.04 -0.48
CA ASP A 59 -2.57 -19.48 -1.82
C ASP A 59 -2.79 -18.28 -2.75
N SER A 60 -3.40 -17.19 -2.24
CA SER A 60 -3.61 -15.96 -3.01
C SER A 60 -2.28 -15.28 -3.40
N ALA A 61 -1.30 -15.25 -2.51
CA ALA A 61 0.02 -14.73 -2.81
C ALA A 61 0.77 -15.57 -3.87
N ASN A 62 0.65 -16.90 -3.79
CA ASN A 62 1.23 -17.79 -4.80
C ASN A 62 0.52 -17.67 -6.15
N ALA A 63 -0.80 -17.48 -6.15
CA ALA A 63 -1.55 -17.19 -7.37
C ALA A 63 -1.09 -15.87 -8.00
N THR A 64 -0.78 -14.85 -7.18
CA THR A 64 -0.24 -13.57 -7.67
C THR A 64 1.10 -13.77 -8.39
N LYS A 65 1.97 -14.63 -7.89
CA LYS A 65 3.21 -15.01 -8.61
C LYS A 65 2.92 -15.67 -9.96
N LYS A 66 1.88 -16.47 -10.03
CA LYS A 66 1.50 -17.19 -11.26
C LYS A 66 0.88 -16.28 -12.30
N TYR A 67 -0.05 -15.40 -11.90
CA TYR A 67 -0.84 -14.57 -12.81
C TYR A 67 -0.27 -13.16 -13.00
N GLY A 68 0.64 -12.73 -12.15
CA GLY A 68 1.39 -11.47 -12.24
C GLY A 68 0.69 -10.23 -11.70
N VAL A 69 -0.64 -10.21 -11.64
CA VAL A 69 -1.39 -9.03 -11.17
C VAL A 69 -2.52 -9.45 -10.23
N ALA A 70 -2.56 -8.83 -9.07
CA ALA A 70 -3.61 -8.99 -8.08
C ALA A 70 -4.28 -7.66 -7.73
N VAL A 71 -5.52 -7.74 -7.27
CA VAL A 71 -6.24 -6.63 -6.64
C VAL A 71 -6.82 -7.10 -5.32
N LYS A 72 -6.62 -6.33 -4.27
CA LYS A 72 -6.91 -6.74 -2.89
C LYS A 72 -7.79 -5.75 -2.16
N CYS A 73 -8.84 -6.27 -1.53
CA CYS A 73 -9.68 -5.56 -0.57
C CYS A 73 -9.00 -5.46 0.81
N ALA A 74 -9.40 -4.51 1.62
CA ALA A 74 -8.89 -4.40 2.99
C ALA A 74 -9.36 -5.57 3.87
N THR A 75 -8.48 -6.05 4.73
CA THR A 75 -8.67 -7.23 5.58
C THR A 75 -8.44 -6.91 7.05
N ILE A 76 -9.13 -7.61 7.94
CA ILE A 76 -8.93 -7.49 9.39
C ILE A 76 -7.65 -8.21 9.81
N THR A 77 -6.80 -7.51 10.58
CA THR A 77 -5.80 -8.15 11.44
C THR A 77 -6.40 -8.24 12.84
N PRO A 78 -6.73 -9.46 13.34
CA PRO A 78 -7.46 -9.61 14.58
C PRO A 78 -6.62 -9.21 15.81
N ASN A 79 -7.30 -8.60 16.77
CA ASN A 79 -6.83 -8.38 18.13
C ASN A 79 -7.70 -9.21 19.11
N ALA A 80 -7.46 -9.09 20.42
CA ALA A 80 -8.20 -9.84 21.42
C ALA A 80 -9.74 -9.65 21.36
N ALA A 81 -10.20 -8.44 21.04
CA ALA A 81 -11.63 -8.16 20.88
C ALA A 81 -12.22 -8.88 19.66
N ARG A 82 -11.49 -8.90 18.55
CA ARG A 82 -11.89 -9.61 17.33
C ARG A 82 -11.90 -11.13 17.51
N MET A 83 -11.02 -11.67 18.34
CA MET A 83 -11.04 -13.09 18.69
C MET A 83 -12.39 -13.52 19.24
N THR A 84 -12.94 -12.72 20.16
CA THR A 84 -14.26 -12.99 20.77
C THR A 84 -15.40 -12.71 19.80
N GLU A 85 -15.35 -11.60 19.08
CA GLU A 85 -16.41 -11.17 18.15
C GLU A 85 -16.65 -12.18 17.03
N TYR A 86 -15.58 -12.72 16.45
CA TYR A 86 -15.63 -13.67 15.33
C TYR A 86 -15.47 -15.13 15.75
N ASN A 87 -15.35 -15.40 17.06
CA ASN A 87 -15.13 -16.75 17.61
C ASN A 87 -13.96 -17.48 16.91
N LEU A 88 -12.81 -16.82 16.80
CA LEU A 88 -11.65 -17.32 16.06
C LEU A 88 -10.91 -18.39 16.84
N HIS A 89 -10.31 -19.33 16.12
CA HIS A 89 -9.43 -20.36 16.67
C HIS A 89 -8.08 -19.80 17.10
N GLU A 90 -7.57 -18.79 16.37
CA GLU A 90 -6.25 -18.21 16.61
C GLU A 90 -6.24 -16.70 16.27
N MET A 91 -5.35 -15.96 16.91
CA MET A 91 -5.07 -14.56 16.55
C MET A 91 -4.16 -14.52 15.32
N TRP A 92 -4.76 -14.63 14.13
CA TRP A 92 -4.07 -14.70 12.85
C TRP A 92 -3.19 -13.48 12.60
N LYS A 93 -2.06 -13.71 11.94
CA LYS A 93 -1.15 -12.64 11.51
C LYS A 93 -1.83 -11.73 10.46
N SER A 94 -1.21 -10.58 10.22
CA SER A 94 -1.67 -9.68 9.15
C SER A 94 -1.57 -10.36 7.79
N PRO A 95 -2.66 -10.45 7.00
CA PRO A 95 -2.60 -10.96 5.62
C PRO A 95 -1.64 -10.17 4.75
N ASN A 96 -1.62 -8.84 4.90
CA ASN A 96 -0.68 -7.98 4.18
C ASN A 96 0.76 -8.35 4.49
N GLY A 97 1.07 -8.64 5.76
CA GLY A 97 2.40 -9.11 6.17
C GLY A 97 2.79 -10.44 5.53
N THR A 98 1.86 -11.40 5.48
CA THR A 98 2.07 -12.71 4.84
C THR A 98 2.27 -12.58 3.33
N ILE A 99 1.40 -11.83 2.63
CA ILE A 99 1.49 -11.60 1.19
C ILE A 99 2.82 -10.91 0.84
N ARG A 100 3.16 -9.83 1.55
CA ARG A 100 4.42 -9.09 1.34
C ARG A 100 5.65 -9.94 1.60
N ALA A 101 5.62 -10.83 2.60
CA ALA A 101 6.71 -11.75 2.88
C ALA A 101 6.91 -12.81 1.77
N ILE A 102 5.84 -13.20 1.09
CA ILE A 102 5.88 -14.19 -0.01
C ILE A 102 6.27 -13.52 -1.33
N LEU A 103 5.72 -12.34 -1.63
CA LEU A 103 5.98 -11.62 -2.87
C LEU A 103 7.30 -10.86 -2.84
N ASP A 104 7.76 -10.43 -1.64
CA ASP A 104 8.83 -9.45 -1.45
C ASP A 104 8.56 -8.14 -2.22
N GLY A 105 9.44 -7.16 -2.15
CA GLY A 105 9.37 -5.96 -2.99
C GLY A 105 9.10 -4.67 -2.22
N THR A 106 8.48 -3.73 -2.92
CA THR A 106 8.28 -2.36 -2.47
C THR A 106 6.82 -1.96 -2.58
N VAL A 107 6.27 -1.38 -1.53
CA VAL A 107 4.92 -0.78 -1.55
C VAL A 107 5.06 0.69 -1.92
N PHE A 108 4.51 1.08 -3.07
CA PHE A 108 4.40 2.48 -3.49
C PHE A 108 3.01 3.01 -3.14
N ARG A 109 2.99 4.12 -2.40
CA ARG A 109 1.76 4.83 -2.00
C ARG A 109 1.80 6.25 -2.52
N ALA A 110 0.82 6.62 -3.33
CA ALA A 110 0.74 7.93 -3.94
C ALA A 110 -0.64 8.56 -3.70
N PRO A 111 -0.70 9.87 -3.35
CA PRO A 111 -1.98 10.56 -3.17
C PRO A 111 -2.68 10.76 -4.52
N ILE A 112 -4.01 10.63 -4.50
CA ILE A 112 -4.89 10.99 -5.61
C ILE A 112 -5.24 12.46 -5.44
N LEU A 113 -4.77 13.31 -6.37
CA LEU A 113 -5.02 14.74 -6.34
C LEU A 113 -6.28 15.09 -7.10
N VAL A 114 -7.13 15.91 -6.49
CA VAL A 114 -8.35 16.44 -7.10
C VAL A 114 -8.48 17.93 -6.80
N LYS A 115 -8.99 18.72 -7.75
CA LYS A 115 -9.26 20.12 -7.52
C LYS A 115 -10.35 20.30 -6.46
N GLY A 116 -10.15 21.28 -5.61
CA GLY A 116 -11.07 21.57 -4.51
C GLY A 116 -10.82 20.75 -3.25
N VAL A 117 -9.83 19.86 -3.23
CA VAL A 117 -9.32 19.22 -2.00
C VAL A 117 -7.84 19.60 -1.89
N GLU A 118 -7.59 20.67 -1.15
CA GLU A 118 -6.25 21.23 -1.02
C GLU A 118 -5.45 20.52 0.07
N PRO A 119 -4.14 20.29 -0.12
CA PRO A 119 -3.29 19.75 0.94
C PRO A 119 -3.26 20.64 2.19
N LEU A 120 -3.23 20.03 3.37
CA LEU A 120 -3.04 20.76 4.65
C LEU A 120 -1.69 21.48 4.68
N VAL A 121 -0.67 20.93 4.04
CA VAL A 121 0.63 21.56 3.86
C VAL A 121 0.57 22.41 2.57
N LYS A 122 0.42 23.72 2.73
CA LYS A 122 0.19 24.67 1.61
C LYS A 122 1.27 24.67 0.55
N ASN A 123 2.49 24.25 0.88
CA ASN A 123 3.59 24.18 -0.09
C ASN A 123 3.46 23.00 -1.06
N TRP A 124 2.77 21.92 -0.68
CA TRP A 124 2.66 20.75 -1.51
C TRP A 124 1.78 21.00 -2.74
N LYS A 125 2.38 20.99 -3.91
CA LYS A 125 1.75 21.25 -5.21
C LYS A 125 1.71 20.01 -6.09
N LYS A 126 2.58 19.05 -5.81
CA LYS A 126 2.77 17.82 -6.57
C LYS A 126 2.69 16.62 -5.63
N PRO A 127 2.31 15.42 -6.12
CA PRO A 127 2.22 14.25 -5.29
C PRO A 127 3.59 13.90 -4.68
N ILE A 128 3.57 13.40 -3.44
CA ILE A 128 4.71 12.79 -2.77
C ILE A 128 4.41 11.31 -2.68
N THR A 129 5.18 10.50 -3.40
CA THR A 129 5.03 9.06 -3.40
C THR A 129 5.93 8.46 -2.33
N ILE A 130 5.38 7.68 -1.41
CA ILE A 130 6.17 6.92 -0.45
C ILE A 130 6.47 5.55 -1.05
N ALA A 131 7.77 5.20 -1.12
CA ALA A 131 8.24 3.86 -1.43
C ALA A 131 8.65 3.16 -0.13
N ARG A 132 7.83 2.22 0.32
CA ARG A 132 8.03 1.47 1.57
C ARG A 132 8.64 0.12 1.27
N HIS A 133 9.78 -0.21 1.89
CA HIS A 133 10.32 -1.57 1.89
C HIS A 133 9.32 -2.55 2.51
N ALA A 134 9.00 -3.64 1.81
CA ALA A 134 7.95 -4.56 2.26
C ALA A 134 8.43 -5.65 3.23
N TYR A 135 9.69 -5.65 3.61
CA TYR A 135 10.32 -6.71 4.41
C TYR A 135 11.02 -6.16 5.65
N GLY A 136 11.18 -7.02 6.67
CA GLY A 136 12.07 -6.77 7.81
C GLY A 136 11.54 -5.78 8.83
N ASP A 137 12.48 -5.19 9.56
CA ASP A 137 12.26 -4.23 10.65
C ASP A 137 11.36 -4.80 11.75
N VAL A 138 10.57 -3.95 12.41
CA VAL A 138 9.62 -4.33 13.48
C VAL A 138 8.58 -5.37 13.04
N TYR A 139 8.24 -5.42 11.75
CA TYR A 139 7.25 -6.35 11.20
C TYR A 139 7.72 -7.82 11.15
N LYS A 140 9.02 -8.04 11.28
CA LYS A 140 9.66 -9.37 11.37
C LYS A 140 10.49 -9.54 12.64
N ALA A 141 10.19 -8.74 13.67
CA ALA A 141 10.88 -8.78 14.93
C ALA A 141 10.50 -10.00 15.78
N THR A 142 11.44 -10.44 16.59
CA THR A 142 11.22 -11.39 17.67
C THR A 142 11.31 -10.64 18.99
N GLU A 143 10.35 -10.84 19.88
CA GLU A 143 10.25 -10.15 21.16
C GLU A 143 10.29 -11.12 22.35
N MET A 144 10.88 -10.67 23.44
CA MET A 144 10.90 -11.44 24.69
C MET A 144 10.76 -10.52 25.90
N LYS A 145 9.87 -10.90 26.83
CA LYS A 145 9.80 -10.27 28.16
C LYS A 145 10.89 -10.83 29.06
N ILE A 146 11.61 -9.97 29.72
CA ILE A 146 12.62 -10.30 30.72
C ILE A 146 11.99 -10.25 32.12
N PRO A 147 11.90 -11.36 32.86
CA PRO A 147 11.16 -11.41 34.13
C PRO A 147 11.91 -10.77 35.30
N GLY A 148 13.22 -10.58 35.23
CA GLY A 148 14.04 -10.06 36.31
C GLY A 148 15.50 -9.81 35.92
N PRO A 149 16.40 -9.64 36.89
CA PRO A 149 17.81 -9.40 36.64
C PRO A 149 18.45 -10.51 35.79
N GLY A 150 19.31 -10.13 34.86
CA GLY A 150 19.98 -11.08 33.98
C GLY A 150 20.67 -10.40 32.79
N LYS A 151 21.42 -11.17 32.03
CA LYS A 151 22.16 -10.75 30.84
C LYS A 151 21.42 -11.17 29.56
N THR A 152 21.36 -10.29 28.59
CA THR A 152 20.87 -10.58 27.24
C THR A 152 21.94 -10.32 26.18
N GLU A 153 22.05 -11.23 25.21
CA GLU A 153 23.04 -11.19 24.15
C GLU A 153 22.38 -11.43 22.78
N LEU A 154 22.91 -10.80 21.74
CA LEU A 154 22.69 -11.17 20.36
C LEU A 154 23.73 -12.22 19.99
N VAL A 155 23.31 -13.37 19.49
CA VAL A 155 24.18 -14.49 19.13
C VAL A 155 23.97 -14.85 17.67
N TYR A 156 25.08 -14.93 16.93
CA TYR A 156 25.09 -15.48 15.58
C TYR A 156 25.95 -16.73 15.57
N THR A 157 25.40 -17.84 15.12
CA THR A 157 26.10 -19.10 14.93
C THR A 157 26.19 -19.41 13.44
N ASN A 158 27.39 -19.53 12.89
CA ASN A 158 27.60 -19.86 11.49
C ASN A 158 27.41 -21.37 11.23
N GLU A 159 27.47 -21.79 9.96
CA GLU A 159 27.30 -23.22 9.59
C GLU A 159 28.38 -24.14 10.17
N ALA A 160 29.56 -23.61 10.50
CA ALA A 160 30.64 -24.36 11.15
C ALA A 160 30.45 -24.49 12.68
N GLY A 161 29.39 -23.88 13.24
CA GLY A 161 29.11 -23.87 14.69
C GLY A 161 29.88 -22.81 15.46
N GLU A 162 30.59 -21.89 14.80
CA GLU A 162 31.28 -20.78 15.44
C GLU A 162 30.30 -19.68 15.84
N GLU A 163 30.45 -19.17 17.06
CA GLU A 163 29.54 -18.16 17.61
C GLU A 163 30.19 -16.79 17.73
N THR A 164 29.45 -15.78 17.28
CA THR A 164 29.75 -14.36 17.58
C THR A 164 28.68 -13.86 18.54
N ARG A 165 29.10 -13.19 19.62
CA ARG A 165 28.19 -12.71 20.67
C ARG A 165 28.39 -11.20 20.89
N GLU A 166 27.29 -10.48 20.98
CA GLU A 166 27.25 -9.05 21.31
C GLU A 166 26.31 -8.85 22.50
N LEU A 167 26.80 -8.16 23.53
CA LEU A 167 25.98 -7.83 24.70
C LEU A 167 24.89 -6.81 24.31
N ILE A 168 23.63 -7.17 24.52
CA ILE A 168 22.53 -6.22 24.39
C ILE A 168 22.40 -5.39 25.67
N HIS A 169 22.17 -6.05 26.82
CA HIS A 169 21.99 -5.37 28.09
C HIS A 169 22.16 -6.29 29.31
N ASN A 170 22.62 -5.70 30.42
CA ASN A 170 22.57 -6.33 31.73
C ASN A 170 21.37 -5.75 32.51
N PHE A 171 20.28 -6.51 32.59
CA PHE A 171 19.08 -6.09 33.30
C PHE A 171 19.29 -6.17 34.81
N THR A 172 18.90 -5.14 35.53
CA THR A 172 18.85 -5.10 36.99
C THR A 172 17.45 -5.40 37.54
N GLY A 173 16.45 -5.51 36.67
CA GLY A 173 15.06 -5.81 36.96
C GLY A 173 14.34 -6.33 35.71
N ALA A 174 13.01 -6.37 35.77
CA ALA A 174 12.20 -6.76 34.60
C ALA A 174 12.37 -5.80 33.44
N GLY A 175 12.23 -6.33 32.21
CA GLY A 175 12.36 -5.54 30.99
C GLY A 175 11.77 -6.23 29.76
N ILE A 176 12.11 -5.73 28.60
CA ILE A 176 11.72 -6.27 27.30
C ILE A 176 12.88 -6.11 26.31
N ILE A 177 13.02 -7.05 25.40
CA ILE A 177 13.94 -6.96 24.26
C ILE A 177 13.22 -7.26 22.96
N GLN A 178 13.72 -6.69 21.86
CA GLN A 178 13.29 -6.94 20.51
C GLN A 178 14.51 -7.14 19.60
N GLY A 179 14.51 -8.20 18.81
CA GLY A 179 15.48 -8.45 17.74
C GLY A 179 14.85 -8.22 16.38
N GLN A 180 15.50 -7.41 15.56
CA GLN A 180 15.10 -7.13 14.17
C GLN A 180 16.17 -7.66 13.22
N HIS A 181 15.76 -7.98 11.99
CA HIS A 181 16.68 -8.40 10.94
C HIS A 181 16.24 -7.88 9.57
N ASN A 182 17.18 -7.89 8.64
CA ASN A 182 16.91 -7.73 7.21
C ASN A 182 17.86 -8.63 6.42
N VAL A 183 17.58 -8.81 5.13
CA VAL A 183 18.40 -9.62 4.21
C VAL A 183 18.92 -8.72 3.09
N VAL A 184 20.21 -8.82 2.79
CA VAL A 184 20.86 -8.00 1.76
C VAL A 184 20.10 -8.09 0.42
N ALA A 185 19.75 -9.29 -0.03
CA ALA A 185 19.01 -9.47 -1.28
C ALA A 185 17.66 -8.72 -1.32
N SER A 186 16.93 -8.63 -0.19
CA SER A 186 15.69 -7.87 -0.12
C SER A 186 15.94 -6.35 -0.14
N ILE A 187 17.04 -5.89 0.47
CA ILE A 187 17.44 -4.47 0.40
C ILE A 187 17.82 -4.09 -1.02
N GLU A 188 18.60 -4.94 -1.73
CA GLU A 188 18.97 -4.75 -3.14
C GLU A 188 17.71 -4.69 -4.02
N ASN A 189 16.76 -5.62 -3.85
CA ASN A 189 15.49 -5.62 -4.55
C ASN A 189 14.70 -4.33 -4.31
N PHE A 190 14.67 -3.86 -3.07
CA PHE A 190 14.03 -2.59 -2.71
C PHE A 190 14.68 -1.41 -3.44
N ALA A 191 16.01 -1.33 -3.45
CA ALA A 191 16.74 -0.29 -4.17
C ALA A 191 16.43 -0.31 -5.67
N HIS A 192 16.52 -1.48 -6.31
CA HIS A 192 16.20 -1.63 -7.73
C HIS A 192 14.76 -1.25 -8.06
N CYS A 193 13.77 -1.63 -7.23
CA CYS A 193 12.38 -1.22 -7.41
C CYS A 193 12.24 0.30 -7.35
N CYS A 194 12.87 0.97 -6.37
CA CYS A 194 12.81 2.42 -6.21
C CYS A 194 13.44 3.15 -7.41
N PHE A 195 14.62 2.74 -7.84
CA PHE A 195 15.31 3.38 -8.98
C PHE A 195 14.55 3.19 -10.29
N ARG A 196 14.02 2.00 -10.57
CA ARG A 196 13.20 1.75 -11.77
C ARG A 196 11.93 2.58 -11.76
N TYR A 197 11.22 2.62 -10.63
CA TYR A 197 10.00 3.41 -10.50
C TYR A 197 10.27 4.90 -10.66
N ALA A 198 11.40 5.41 -10.17
CA ALA A 198 11.82 6.79 -10.36
C ALA A 198 12.05 7.13 -11.83
N LEU A 199 12.73 6.25 -12.58
CA LEU A 199 12.94 6.40 -14.03
C LEU A 199 11.62 6.34 -14.81
N ASP A 200 10.74 5.40 -14.48
CA ASP A 200 9.44 5.22 -15.15
C ASP A 200 8.54 6.44 -14.97
N THR A 201 8.53 7.00 -13.75
CA THR A 201 7.68 8.15 -13.40
C THR A 201 8.38 9.51 -13.62
N LYS A 202 9.67 9.51 -13.95
CA LYS A 202 10.53 10.70 -14.09
C LYS A 202 10.48 11.61 -12.87
N GLN A 203 10.61 11.01 -11.69
CA GLN A 203 10.62 11.70 -10.41
C GLN A 203 11.95 11.50 -9.70
N ASP A 204 12.38 12.51 -8.95
CA ASP A 204 13.52 12.40 -8.06
C ASP A 204 13.28 11.30 -7.02
N LEU A 205 14.34 10.66 -6.57
CA LEU A 205 14.30 9.65 -5.52
C LEU A 205 15.03 10.13 -4.28
N TRP A 206 14.28 10.32 -3.20
CA TRP A 206 14.84 10.59 -1.88
C TRP A 206 14.86 9.30 -1.07
N PHE A 207 16.00 8.99 -0.47
CA PHE A 207 16.11 7.87 0.46
C PHE A 207 16.57 8.36 1.83
N ALA A 208 15.99 7.81 2.90
CA ALA A 208 16.31 8.26 4.24
C ALA A 208 16.36 7.11 5.24
N THR A 209 17.36 7.14 6.12
CA THR A 209 17.54 6.25 7.26
C THR A 209 18.13 7.01 8.45
N LYS A 210 18.41 6.34 9.57
CA LYS A 210 19.11 6.95 10.71
C LYS A 210 20.51 6.32 10.90
N ASP A 211 21.32 6.29 9.84
CA ASP A 211 22.62 5.61 9.79
C ASP A 211 23.64 6.15 10.80
N THR A 212 23.50 7.39 11.25
CA THR A 212 24.33 7.99 12.30
C THR A 212 24.11 7.37 13.68
N ILE A 213 22.95 6.76 13.92
CA ILE A 213 22.61 6.06 15.16
C ILE A 213 22.67 4.56 14.94
N SER A 214 21.98 4.04 13.93
CA SER A 214 21.99 2.64 13.54
C SER A 214 23.15 2.36 12.55
N LYS A 215 24.37 2.32 13.11
CA LYS A 215 25.62 2.33 12.33
C LYS A 215 25.92 1.05 11.55
N LYS A 216 25.20 -0.03 11.81
CA LYS A 216 25.29 -1.27 11.03
C LYS A 216 24.01 -1.45 10.21
N TYR A 217 22.85 -1.52 10.86
CA TYR A 217 21.58 -1.85 10.21
C TYR A 217 21.18 -0.80 9.16
N ASP A 218 21.01 0.46 9.56
CA ASP A 218 20.60 1.54 8.64
C ASP A 218 21.71 1.91 7.66
N HIS A 219 22.97 1.83 8.10
CA HIS A 219 24.13 2.12 7.26
C HIS A 219 24.25 1.12 6.11
N THR A 220 23.94 -0.17 6.33
CA THR A 220 23.90 -1.18 5.27
C THR A 220 22.88 -0.83 4.18
N PHE A 221 21.69 -0.33 4.55
CA PHE A 221 20.74 0.16 3.57
C PHE A 221 21.27 1.31 2.72
N LYS A 222 21.90 2.29 3.36
CA LYS A 222 22.50 3.44 2.68
C LYS A 222 23.59 3.01 1.70
N ASP A 223 24.50 2.14 2.13
CA ASP A 223 25.62 1.68 1.30
C ASP A 223 25.12 0.90 0.08
N ILE A 224 24.15 -0.03 0.26
CA ILE A 224 23.57 -0.80 -0.83
C ILE A 224 22.87 0.12 -1.85
N PHE A 225 22.07 1.09 -1.39
CA PHE A 225 21.43 2.05 -2.29
C PHE A 225 22.46 2.86 -3.08
N GLN A 226 23.51 3.35 -2.41
CA GLN A 226 24.54 4.14 -3.07
C GLN A 226 25.34 3.32 -4.08
N GLU A 227 25.75 2.09 -3.72
CA GLU A 227 26.48 1.19 -4.61
C GLU A 227 25.67 0.85 -5.87
N ILE A 228 24.40 0.48 -5.71
CA ILE A 228 23.50 0.17 -6.83
C ILE A 228 23.26 1.39 -7.71
N TYR A 229 23.06 2.58 -7.10
CA TYR A 229 22.92 3.82 -7.85
C TYR A 229 24.14 4.10 -8.73
N ASP A 230 25.32 4.10 -8.12
CA ASP A 230 26.58 4.43 -8.83
C ASP A 230 26.90 3.42 -9.94
N ARG A 231 26.60 2.13 -9.71
CA ARG A 231 26.88 1.06 -10.66
C ARG A 231 25.86 0.99 -11.81
N ASP A 232 24.56 1.09 -11.51
CA ASP A 232 23.50 0.65 -12.43
C ASP A 232 22.58 1.80 -12.92
N TYR A 233 22.45 2.90 -12.17
CA TYR A 233 21.39 3.88 -12.45
C TYR A 233 21.87 5.32 -12.67
N LYS A 234 23.06 5.68 -12.25
CA LYS A 234 23.56 7.08 -12.29
C LYS A 234 23.45 7.71 -13.67
N GLU A 235 23.94 7.04 -14.70
CA GLU A 235 23.90 7.53 -16.08
C GLU A 235 22.44 7.69 -16.58
N ALA A 236 21.55 6.75 -16.23
CA ALA A 236 20.15 6.80 -16.62
C ALA A 236 19.41 7.95 -15.93
N PHE A 237 19.71 8.23 -14.66
CA PHE A 237 19.17 9.35 -13.89
C PHE A 237 19.62 10.70 -14.46
N GLU A 238 20.91 10.84 -14.74
CA GLU A 238 21.49 12.04 -15.40
C GLU A 238 20.82 12.30 -16.74
N LYS A 239 20.65 11.27 -17.57
CA LYS A 239 19.96 11.36 -18.86
C LYS A 239 18.47 11.72 -18.74
N ALA A 240 17.82 11.22 -17.72
CA ALA A 240 16.39 11.52 -17.44
C ALA A 240 16.18 12.90 -16.79
N GLY A 241 17.26 13.55 -16.29
CA GLY A 241 17.19 14.82 -15.58
C GLY A 241 16.53 14.72 -14.20
N ILE A 242 16.70 13.57 -13.52
CA ILE A 242 16.23 13.31 -12.16
C ILE A 242 17.38 13.01 -11.22
N GLU A 243 17.18 13.24 -9.92
CA GLU A 243 18.21 13.12 -8.91
C GLU A 243 17.94 11.99 -7.92
N TYR A 244 19.01 11.34 -7.44
CA TYR A 244 19.00 10.50 -6.24
C TYR A 244 19.61 11.29 -5.09
N PHE A 245 18.91 11.35 -3.96
CA PHE A 245 19.30 12.10 -2.77
C PHE A 245 19.13 11.26 -1.52
N TYR A 246 20.23 11.12 -0.75
CA TYR A 246 20.21 10.48 0.56
C TYR A 246 20.31 11.51 1.68
N THR A 247 19.53 11.35 2.74
CA THR A 247 19.64 12.14 3.97
C THR A 247 19.18 11.37 5.22
N LEU A 248 19.40 11.94 6.41
CA LEU A 248 18.85 11.38 7.64
C LEU A 248 17.33 11.53 7.69
N ILE A 249 16.65 10.54 8.27
CA ILE A 249 15.17 10.51 8.28
C ILE A 249 14.54 11.74 8.93
N ASP A 250 15.13 12.28 9.98
CA ASP A 250 14.66 13.50 10.65
C ASP A 250 14.87 14.75 9.78
N ASP A 251 15.97 14.84 9.02
CA ASP A 251 16.18 15.90 8.03
C ASP A 251 15.21 15.74 6.84
N ALA A 252 14.96 14.50 6.39
CA ALA A 252 13.97 14.23 5.35
C ALA A 252 12.58 14.74 5.74
N VAL A 253 12.11 14.46 6.96
CA VAL A 253 10.81 14.96 7.46
C VAL A 253 10.73 16.47 7.36
N ALA A 254 11.78 17.18 7.79
CA ALA A 254 11.82 18.65 7.73
C ALA A 254 11.82 19.18 6.28
N ARG A 255 12.53 18.51 5.37
CA ARG A 255 12.57 18.87 3.94
C ARG A 255 11.25 18.60 3.23
N VAL A 256 10.63 17.45 3.50
CA VAL A 256 9.33 17.06 2.95
C VAL A 256 8.27 18.11 3.24
N ILE A 257 8.16 18.57 4.49
CA ILE A 257 7.19 19.60 4.89
C ILE A 257 7.43 20.95 4.16
N ARG A 258 8.68 21.28 3.85
CA ARG A 258 9.06 22.52 3.17
C ARG A 258 9.04 22.44 1.63
N SER A 259 8.98 21.24 1.09
CA SER A 259 9.04 21.00 -0.35
C SER A 259 7.74 21.34 -1.06
N GLU A 260 7.79 21.35 -2.40
CA GLU A 260 6.60 21.42 -3.25
C GLU A 260 6.03 20.04 -3.60
N GLY A 261 6.70 18.95 -3.22
CA GLY A 261 6.42 17.59 -3.65
C GLY A 261 7.01 17.26 -5.03
N GLY A 262 6.52 16.17 -5.66
CA GLY A 262 6.95 15.76 -6.99
C GLY A 262 8.12 14.77 -7.00
N TYR A 263 8.31 14.04 -5.92
CA TYR A 263 9.37 13.05 -5.77
C TYR A 263 8.87 11.77 -5.08
N ILE A 264 9.71 10.75 -5.15
CA ILE A 264 9.52 9.51 -4.41
C ILE A 264 10.37 9.58 -3.14
N TRP A 265 9.76 9.27 -1.99
CA TRP A 265 10.46 9.16 -0.73
C TRP A 265 10.54 7.69 -0.30
N ALA A 266 11.71 7.09 -0.48
CA ALA A 266 11.98 5.72 -0.08
C ALA A 266 12.31 5.64 1.42
N CYS A 267 11.65 4.70 2.09
CA CYS A 267 11.73 4.49 3.52
C CYS A 267 11.82 3.00 3.84
N LYS A 268 12.50 2.65 4.93
CA LYS A 268 12.42 1.30 5.51
C LYS A 268 10.98 0.95 5.87
N ASN A 269 10.72 -0.30 6.20
CA ASN A 269 9.36 -0.82 6.38
C ASN A 269 8.52 -0.01 7.39
N TYR A 270 8.99 0.17 8.62
CA TYR A 270 8.25 0.92 9.65
C TYR A 270 8.18 2.42 9.35
N ASP A 271 9.30 3.01 8.95
CA ASP A 271 9.35 4.43 8.59
C ASP A 271 8.37 4.73 7.45
N GLY A 272 8.32 3.87 6.43
CA GLY A 272 7.42 3.99 5.28
C GLY A 272 5.94 3.82 5.65
N ASP A 273 5.63 2.96 6.61
CA ASP A 273 4.26 2.81 7.12
C ASP A 273 3.76 4.11 7.75
N VAL A 274 4.53 4.65 8.69
CA VAL A 274 4.16 5.87 9.42
C VAL A 274 4.14 7.08 8.49
N MET A 275 5.17 7.24 7.63
CA MET A 275 5.28 8.40 6.75
C MET A 275 4.23 8.40 5.64
N SER A 276 3.82 7.23 5.14
CA SER A 276 2.74 7.17 4.14
C SER A 276 1.39 7.64 4.69
N ASP A 277 1.07 7.29 5.93
CA ASP A 277 -0.17 7.74 6.57
C ASP A 277 -0.14 9.25 6.88
N MET A 278 1.02 9.76 7.30
CA MET A 278 1.22 11.20 7.49
C MET A 278 1.01 11.97 6.18
N VAL A 279 1.63 11.53 5.10
CA VAL A 279 1.53 12.16 3.78
C VAL A 279 0.09 12.08 3.26
N ALA A 280 -0.56 10.91 3.36
CA ALA A 280 -1.95 10.74 2.94
C ALA A 280 -2.90 11.68 3.69
N THR A 281 -2.76 11.77 5.01
CA THR A 281 -3.56 12.66 5.85
C THR A 281 -3.34 14.12 5.47
N ALA A 282 -2.10 14.50 5.20
CA ALA A 282 -1.77 15.88 4.82
C ALA A 282 -2.23 16.24 3.40
N PHE A 283 -2.42 15.28 2.50
CA PHE A 283 -3.10 15.48 1.22
C PHE A 283 -4.64 15.44 1.29
N GLY A 284 -5.21 15.23 2.48
CA GLY A 284 -6.64 15.39 2.76
C GLY A 284 -7.33 14.16 3.31
N SER A 285 -7.14 12.97 2.75
CA SER A 285 -7.82 11.74 3.19
C SER A 285 -6.99 10.50 2.87
N LEU A 286 -6.92 9.57 3.82
CA LEU A 286 -6.33 8.25 3.61
C LEU A 286 -7.06 7.46 2.50
N ALA A 287 -8.36 7.73 2.30
CA ALA A 287 -9.15 7.15 1.21
C ALA A 287 -8.83 7.73 -0.18
N MET A 288 -7.93 8.70 -0.26
CA MET A 288 -7.37 9.27 -1.49
C MET A 288 -5.91 8.85 -1.70
N MET A 289 -5.51 7.69 -1.21
CA MET A 289 -4.16 7.16 -1.35
C MET A 289 -4.20 5.81 -2.08
N THR A 290 -3.51 5.74 -3.22
CA THR A 290 -3.27 4.45 -3.90
C THR A 290 -2.18 3.66 -3.19
N SER A 291 -2.20 2.35 -3.34
CA SER A 291 -1.16 1.46 -2.84
C SER A 291 -0.91 0.33 -3.84
N VAL A 292 0.33 0.12 -4.21
CA VAL A 292 0.75 -1.00 -5.05
C VAL A 292 2.00 -1.65 -4.51
N LEU A 293 1.96 -2.95 -4.29
CA LEU A 293 3.16 -3.76 -4.04
C LEU A 293 3.75 -4.16 -5.39
N VAL A 294 4.99 -3.80 -5.62
CA VAL A 294 5.79 -4.20 -6.78
C VAL A 294 6.82 -5.21 -6.33
N SER A 295 6.68 -6.45 -6.78
CA SER A 295 7.62 -7.53 -6.49
C SER A 295 8.84 -7.47 -7.43
N PRO A 296 10.05 -7.84 -6.96
CA PRO A 296 11.24 -7.91 -7.83
C PRO A 296 11.07 -8.87 -9.02
N ASN A 297 10.15 -9.83 -8.91
CA ASN A 297 9.83 -10.81 -9.95
C ASN A 297 8.79 -10.32 -10.97
N GLY A 298 8.40 -9.04 -10.93
CA GLY A 298 7.45 -8.45 -11.88
C GLY A 298 5.98 -8.76 -11.58
N CYS A 299 5.65 -9.08 -10.33
CA CYS A 299 4.27 -9.19 -9.86
C CYS A 299 3.81 -7.88 -9.21
N TYR A 300 2.52 -7.61 -9.31
CA TYR A 300 1.88 -6.40 -8.80
C TYR A 300 0.66 -6.76 -7.98
N GLU A 301 0.52 -6.16 -6.80
CA GLU A 301 -0.69 -6.28 -5.99
C GLU A 301 -1.18 -4.89 -5.64
N TYR A 302 -2.38 -4.55 -6.12
CA TYR A 302 -3.04 -3.25 -5.94
C TYR A 302 -4.03 -3.32 -4.80
N GLU A 303 -3.95 -2.38 -3.86
CA GLU A 303 -4.85 -2.30 -2.72
C GLU A 303 -5.19 -0.84 -2.37
N ALA A 304 -6.23 -0.61 -1.56
CA ALA A 304 -6.43 0.66 -0.89
C ALA A 304 -5.51 0.74 0.34
N ALA A 305 -4.93 1.90 0.62
CA ALA A 305 -4.03 2.09 1.74
C ALA A 305 -4.74 2.10 3.11
N HIS A 306 -6.08 2.23 3.14
CA HIS A 306 -6.88 2.29 4.37
C HIS A 306 -7.37 0.91 4.85
N GLY A 307 -7.86 0.84 6.09
CA GLY A 307 -8.44 -0.37 6.67
C GLY A 307 -9.90 -0.62 6.27
N THR A 308 -10.57 -1.54 6.97
CA THR A 308 -11.89 -2.09 6.65
C THR A 308 -13.08 -1.17 6.94
N VAL A 309 -12.86 -0.01 7.55
CA VAL A 309 -13.87 1.02 7.90
C VAL A 309 -15.01 0.44 8.79
N GLN A 310 -14.60 -0.22 9.88
CA GLN A 310 -15.45 -0.92 10.85
C GLN A 310 -16.67 -0.12 11.30
N ARG A 311 -16.47 1.17 11.67
CA ARG A 311 -17.57 2.01 12.18
C ARG A 311 -18.73 2.15 11.19
N HIS A 312 -18.41 2.34 9.89
CA HIS A 312 -19.44 2.43 8.86
C HIS A 312 -20.09 1.07 8.59
N TYR A 313 -19.35 -0.03 8.74
CA TYR A 313 -19.91 -1.37 8.59
C TYR A 313 -21.00 -1.66 9.61
N TYR A 314 -20.82 -1.30 10.88
CA TYR A 314 -21.86 -1.47 11.88
C TYR A 314 -23.11 -0.60 11.60
N GLN A 315 -22.92 0.64 11.14
CA GLN A 315 -24.02 1.49 10.69
C GLN A 315 -24.78 0.85 9.51
N TYR A 316 -24.05 0.30 8.55
CA TYR A 316 -24.62 -0.41 7.41
C TYR A 316 -25.43 -1.65 7.86
N LYS A 317 -24.93 -2.44 8.80
CA LYS A 317 -25.65 -3.59 9.40
C LYS A 317 -26.95 -3.18 10.10
N GLU A 318 -27.03 -1.98 10.63
CA GLU A 318 -28.24 -1.39 11.21
C GLU A 318 -29.20 -0.82 10.14
N GLY A 319 -28.92 -1.01 8.86
CA GLY A 319 -29.73 -0.50 7.75
C GLY A 319 -29.56 1.00 7.48
N LYS A 320 -28.55 1.65 8.06
CA LYS A 320 -28.24 3.06 7.83
C LYS A 320 -27.46 3.23 6.53
N LYS A 321 -27.81 4.24 5.74
CA LYS A 321 -27.01 4.65 4.60
C LYS A 321 -25.67 5.24 5.08
N THR A 322 -24.57 4.89 4.42
CA THR A 322 -23.24 5.37 4.74
C THR A 322 -22.68 6.20 3.60
N SER A 323 -21.81 7.14 3.95
CA SER A 323 -21.02 7.93 3.01
C SER A 323 -19.56 7.55 3.19
N THR A 324 -19.23 6.32 2.77
CA THR A 324 -17.87 5.78 2.82
C THR A 324 -17.19 6.03 1.49
N ASN A 325 -15.99 6.59 1.51
CA ASN A 325 -15.23 6.94 0.31
C ASN A 325 -14.67 5.67 -0.37
N PRO A 326 -15.06 5.34 -1.62
CA PRO A 326 -14.58 4.17 -2.34
C PRO A 326 -13.39 4.47 -3.25
N VAL A 327 -12.89 5.70 -3.32
CA VAL A 327 -11.95 6.18 -4.36
C VAL A 327 -10.68 5.33 -4.41
N ALA A 328 -10.02 5.12 -3.28
CA ALA A 328 -8.80 4.30 -3.24
C ALA A 328 -9.04 2.86 -3.73
N THR A 329 -10.22 2.28 -3.43
CA THR A 329 -10.60 0.95 -3.90
C THR A 329 -10.87 0.93 -5.41
N ILE A 330 -11.52 1.97 -5.94
CA ILE A 330 -11.71 2.14 -7.40
C ILE A 330 -10.35 2.21 -8.10
N PHE A 331 -9.41 2.99 -7.55
CA PHE A 331 -8.06 3.13 -8.09
C PHE A 331 -7.22 1.87 -7.95
N ALA A 332 -7.46 1.04 -6.95
CA ALA A 332 -6.85 -0.30 -6.87
C ALA A 332 -7.30 -1.17 -8.05
N TRP A 333 -8.60 -1.20 -8.37
CA TRP A 333 -9.14 -1.92 -9.51
C TRP A 333 -8.62 -1.35 -10.85
N SER A 334 -8.66 -0.03 -11.04
CA SER A 334 -8.18 0.59 -12.29
C SER A 334 -6.69 0.35 -12.51
N GLY A 335 -5.87 0.47 -11.44
CA GLY A 335 -4.45 0.15 -11.50
C GLY A 335 -4.17 -1.30 -11.90
N ALA A 336 -4.93 -2.24 -11.33
CA ALA A 336 -4.82 -3.67 -11.68
C ALA A 336 -5.25 -3.93 -13.14
N PHE A 337 -6.33 -3.29 -13.63
CA PHE A 337 -6.75 -3.39 -15.03
C PHE A 337 -5.72 -2.80 -15.99
N ARG A 338 -5.20 -1.61 -15.68
CA ARG A 338 -4.15 -0.98 -16.49
C ARG A 338 -2.93 -1.89 -16.59
N LYS A 339 -2.44 -2.40 -15.46
CA LYS A 339 -1.28 -3.27 -15.44
C LYS A 339 -1.54 -4.58 -16.18
N ARG A 340 -2.71 -5.19 -16.03
CA ARG A 340 -3.11 -6.38 -16.77
C ARG A 340 -3.19 -6.09 -18.28
N GLY A 341 -3.77 -4.96 -18.65
CA GLY A 341 -3.85 -4.49 -20.04
C GLY A 341 -2.47 -4.28 -20.67
N GLU A 342 -1.55 -3.65 -19.96
CA GLU A 342 -0.16 -3.46 -20.39
C GLU A 342 0.55 -4.80 -20.63
N MET A 343 0.43 -5.73 -19.67
CA MET A 343 1.10 -7.04 -19.76
C MET A 343 0.54 -7.94 -20.87
N ASP A 344 -0.75 -7.82 -21.18
CA ASP A 344 -1.44 -8.66 -22.16
C ASP A 344 -1.64 -8.00 -23.54
N GLY A 345 -1.21 -6.72 -23.68
CA GLY A 345 -1.44 -5.94 -24.90
C GLY A 345 -2.91 -5.60 -25.16
N LEU A 346 -3.70 -5.39 -24.10
CA LEU A 346 -5.13 -5.08 -24.17
C LEU A 346 -5.38 -3.57 -24.00
N GLU A 347 -5.16 -2.79 -25.06
CA GLU A 347 -5.30 -1.32 -25.05
C GLU A 347 -6.67 -0.85 -24.55
N LYS A 348 -7.75 -1.54 -24.91
CA LYS A 348 -9.12 -1.21 -24.44
C LYS A 348 -9.27 -1.35 -22.92
N LEU A 349 -8.53 -2.25 -22.29
CA LEU A 349 -8.56 -2.43 -20.85
C LEU A 349 -7.80 -1.30 -20.15
N CYS A 350 -6.69 -0.84 -20.76
CA CYS A 350 -5.96 0.35 -20.28
C CYS A 350 -6.81 1.62 -20.41
N ASP A 351 -7.43 1.86 -21.57
CA ASP A 351 -8.33 3.00 -21.84
C ASP A 351 -9.52 3.02 -20.85
N TYR A 352 -10.11 1.86 -20.58
CA TYR A 352 -11.17 1.73 -19.57
C TYR A 352 -10.67 2.14 -18.17
N ALA A 353 -9.49 1.69 -17.78
CA ALA A 353 -8.90 2.03 -16.49
C ALA A 353 -8.69 3.55 -16.36
N ASP A 354 -8.16 4.19 -17.39
CA ASP A 354 -7.93 5.64 -17.44
C ASP A 354 -9.26 6.42 -17.36
N LYS A 355 -10.28 5.98 -18.10
CA LYS A 355 -11.62 6.58 -18.08
C LYS A 355 -12.34 6.40 -16.75
N LEU A 356 -12.15 5.28 -16.08
CA LEU A 356 -12.70 5.03 -14.74
C LEU A 356 -12.11 6.00 -13.70
N GLU A 357 -10.79 6.21 -13.74
CA GLU A 357 -10.12 7.20 -12.89
C GLU A 357 -10.59 8.62 -13.21
N GLN A 358 -10.65 8.98 -14.49
CA GLN A 358 -11.12 10.29 -14.93
C GLN A 358 -12.58 10.54 -14.49
N ALA A 359 -13.49 9.60 -14.70
CA ALA A 359 -14.88 9.71 -14.25
C ALA A 359 -15.00 9.91 -12.73
N THR A 360 -14.12 9.24 -11.96
CA THR A 360 -14.07 9.37 -10.50
C THR A 360 -13.60 10.77 -10.09
N ILE A 361 -12.51 11.26 -10.68
CA ILE A 361 -11.96 12.61 -10.44
C ILE A 361 -12.99 13.67 -10.83
N ASP A 362 -13.57 13.60 -12.03
CA ASP A 362 -14.55 14.55 -12.52
C ASP A 362 -15.80 14.61 -11.65
N THR A 363 -16.20 13.49 -11.05
CA THR A 363 -17.32 13.45 -10.11
C THR A 363 -17.03 14.28 -8.87
N ILE A 364 -15.85 14.12 -8.28
CA ILE A 364 -15.43 14.90 -7.10
C ILE A 364 -15.29 16.38 -7.47
N GLU A 365 -14.59 16.70 -8.56
CA GLU A 365 -14.35 18.07 -9.01
C GLU A 365 -15.64 18.81 -9.41
N SER A 366 -16.71 18.09 -9.75
CA SER A 366 -18.04 18.68 -9.98
C SER A 366 -18.80 19.04 -8.69
N GLY A 367 -18.25 18.66 -7.53
CA GLY A 367 -18.87 18.89 -6.22
C GLY A 367 -19.61 17.69 -5.63
N ILE A 368 -19.77 16.58 -6.35
CA ILE A 368 -20.40 15.36 -5.83
C ILE A 368 -19.35 14.53 -5.10
N MET A 369 -19.48 14.37 -3.79
CA MET A 369 -18.44 13.71 -2.99
C MET A 369 -18.97 13.08 -1.71
N THR A 370 -18.17 12.20 -1.12
CA THR A 370 -18.43 11.58 0.16
C THR A 370 -18.16 12.52 1.32
N LYS A 371 -18.67 12.18 2.51
CA LYS A 371 -18.68 13.04 3.69
C LYS A 371 -17.28 13.47 4.14
N ASP A 372 -16.28 12.60 4.02
CA ASP A 372 -14.89 12.91 4.37
C ASP A 372 -14.32 14.02 3.47
N LEU A 373 -14.56 13.95 2.17
CA LEU A 373 -14.11 14.98 1.21
C LEU A 373 -14.92 16.28 1.33
N SER A 374 -16.24 16.18 1.52
CA SER A 374 -17.08 17.37 1.68
C SER A 374 -16.74 18.19 2.95
N ALA A 375 -16.13 17.55 3.94
CA ALA A 375 -15.70 18.22 5.17
C ALA A 375 -14.42 19.06 4.99
N ILE A 376 -13.64 18.81 3.93
CA ILE A 376 -12.33 19.43 3.70
C ILE A 376 -12.22 20.17 2.37
N THR A 377 -13.25 20.08 1.52
CA THR A 377 -13.24 20.72 0.20
C THR A 377 -13.36 22.24 0.28
N THR A 378 -12.74 22.90 -0.69
CA THR A 378 -12.88 24.36 -0.92
C THR A 378 -13.99 24.71 -1.94
N LEU A 379 -14.63 23.69 -2.52
CA LEU A 379 -15.70 23.90 -3.50
C LEU A 379 -16.97 24.40 -2.83
N SER A 380 -17.52 25.52 -3.27
CA SER A 380 -18.75 26.12 -2.72
C SER A 380 -20.04 25.37 -3.10
N ASN A 381 -19.99 24.54 -4.14
CA ASN A 381 -21.11 23.74 -4.64
C ASN A 381 -21.05 22.27 -4.18
N ALA A 382 -20.27 21.96 -3.16
CA ALA A 382 -20.10 20.60 -2.67
C ALA A 382 -21.41 19.99 -2.14
N GLN A 383 -21.71 18.77 -2.58
CA GLN A 383 -22.86 17.98 -2.18
C GLN A 383 -22.37 16.68 -1.55
N THR A 384 -22.73 16.47 -0.27
CA THR A 384 -22.43 15.21 0.41
C THR A 384 -23.45 14.16 -0.02
N VAL A 385 -22.98 13.05 -0.57
CA VAL A 385 -23.81 11.94 -1.04
C VAL A 385 -23.45 10.64 -0.34
N THR A 386 -24.33 9.64 -0.41
CA THR A 386 -24.06 8.28 0.05
C THR A 386 -23.08 7.58 -0.89
N SER A 387 -22.53 6.44 -0.44
CA SER A 387 -21.62 5.64 -1.27
C SER A 387 -22.29 5.17 -2.56
N GLU A 388 -23.56 4.76 -2.49
CA GLU A 388 -24.35 4.33 -3.64
C GLU A 388 -24.58 5.47 -4.64
N GLU A 389 -24.99 6.64 -4.16
CA GLU A 389 -25.20 7.83 -4.99
C GLU A 389 -23.89 8.30 -5.65
N PHE A 390 -22.76 8.21 -4.92
CA PHE A 390 -21.46 8.53 -5.45
C PHE A 390 -21.03 7.58 -6.57
N LEU A 391 -21.18 6.27 -6.39
CA LEU A 391 -20.90 5.26 -7.41
C LEU A 391 -21.79 5.42 -8.64
N SER A 392 -23.09 5.74 -8.45
CA SER A 392 -24.02 6.01 -9.55
C SER A 392 -23.63 7.25 -10.37
N ALA A 393 -23.14 8.30 -9.71
CA ALA A 393 -22.65 9.50 -10.38
C ALA A 393 -21.36 9.22 -11.20
N ILE A 394 -20.44 8.41 -10.65
CA ILE A 394 -19.25 7.95 -11.39
C ILE A 394 -19.66 7.11 -12.60
N ARG A 395 -20.59 6.17 -12.44
CA ARG A 395 -21.08 5.32 -13.52
C ARG A 395 -21.62 6.14 -14.69
N SER A 396 -22.46 7.13 -14.40
CA SER A 396 -23.04 7.99 -15.44
C SER A 396 -22.00 8.73 -16.25
N ARG A 397 -20.91 9.19 -15.61
CA ARG A 397 -19.79 9.84 -16.30
C ARG A 397 -18.94 8.84 -17.08
N LEU A 398 -18.68 7.68 -16.51
CA LEU A 398 -17.94 6.60 -17.17
C LEU A 398 -18.67 6.15 -18.45
N GLU A 399 -20.00 5.98 -18.41
CA GLU A 399 -20.81 5.66 -19.58
C GLU A 399 -20.67 6.72 -20.68
N ALA A 400 -20.65 8.00 -20.31
CA ALA A 400 -20.43 9.10 -21.27
C ALA A 400 -19.02 9.11 -21.87
N LEU A 401 -18.01 8.76 -21.09
CA LEU A 401 -16.62 8.67 -21.58
C LEU A 401 -16.37 7.44 -22.48
N LEU A 402 -17.15 6.37 -22.29
CA LEU A 402 -17.03 5.13 -23.05
C LEU A 402 -17.90 5.11 -24.32
N ALA A 403 -18.87 6.05 -24.45
CA ALA A 403 -19.75 6.18 -25.61
C ALA A 403 -18.98 6.71 -26.84
#